data_acf5ed137528710e331435f5469637df
#
_entry.id   acf5ed137528710e331435f5469637df
#
_cell.length_a   1.000
_cell.length_b   1.000
_cell.length_c   1.000
_cell.angle_alpha   90.00
_cell.angle_beta   90.00
_cell.angle_gamma   90.00
#
_symmetry.space_group_name_H-M   'P 1'
#
loop_
_entity.id
_entity.type
_entity.pdbx_description
1 polymer ?
#
loop_
_entity_poly.entity_id
_entity_poly.type
_entity_poly.pdbx_seq_one_letter_code
_entity_poly.pdbx_strand_id
1 'polypeptide(L)'
;KHHVQTLCAMDLVPSLILLRWILNGWARGQVALLLLALVCQGLLFDRNGRGALAALFIAIAGGIKIFPLYLALLFIARRDATSTFLVAIFWTLLQLVPAIQIAPAQLWDMIQQGLLGTVAQQLGAQQLDWDNRAVVASLFRMFGAHRGPLLTLGTVLWAAFCTLLFMRLKVPRRDSPERNLWLALLLVSMLMSCPVIWPHYFTLLLFPITASLAFVSQSSTTGAAGARKILLVGTAAASALLNINASWLLDTSPGDAMEYATNVGFVILWGSLYLALLSLKRENSFVPDL
;
A
#
# COMPACT_ATOMS: atom_id res chain seq x y z
N LYS A 1 23.73 7.54 -23.03
CA LYS A 1 24.40 6.97 -21.84
C LYS A 1 23.75 7.46 -20.53
N HIS A 2 23.47 8.75 -20.34
CA HIS A 2 22.82 9.28 -19.13
C HIS A 2 21.41 8.66 -18.87
N HIS A 3 20.59 8.47 -19.89
CA HIS A 3 19.26 7.85 -19.74
C HIS A 3 19.32 6.41 -19.21
N VAL A 4 20.27 5.61 -19.68
CA VAL A 4 20.42 4.21 -19.23
C VAL A 4 20.89 4.16 -17.78
N GLN A 5 21.83 5.01 -17.39
CA GLN A 5 22.32 5.11 -16.01
C GLN A 5 21.22 5.56 -15.04
N THR A 6 20.37 6.51 -15.44
CA THR A 6 19.24 6.99 -14.62
C THR A 6 18.18 5.89 -14.45
N LEU A 7 17.85 5.14 -15.50
CA LEU A 7 16.91 4.01 -15.44
C LEU A 7 17.45 2.90 -14.51
N CYS A 8 18.71 2.50 -14.65
CA CYS A 8 19.31 1.49 -13.77
C CYS A 8 19.33 1.92 -12.29
N ALA A 9 19.58 3.20 -12.00
CA ALA A 9 19.57 3.71 -10.65
C ALA A 9 18.14 3.71 -10.04
N MET A 10 17.12 4.04 -10.86
CA MET A 10 15.73 4.06 -10.41
C MET A 10 15.18 2.67 -10.10
N ASP A 11 15.68 1.63 -10.75
CA ASP A 11 15.27 0.25 -10.49
C ASP A 11 16.10 -0.39 -9.37
N LEU A 12 17.40 -0.10 -9.34
CA LEU A 12 18.34 -0.71 -8.41
C LEU A 12 18.21 -0.15 -6.99
N VAL A 13 18.13 1.18 -6.84
CA VAL A 13 18.12 1.83 -5.51
C VAL A 13 16.91 1.40 -4.68
N PRO A 14 15.66 1.44 -5.16
CA PRO A 14 14.51 0.93 -4.42
C PRO A 14 14.63 -0.54 -4.06
N SER A 15 15.16 -1.37 -4.98
CA SER A 15 15.37 -2.80 -4.75
C SER A 15 16.40 -3.06 -3.65
N LEU A 16 17.49 -2.28 -3.60
CA LEU A 16 18.49 -2.36 -2.52
C LEU A 16 17.91 -1.91 -1.17
N ILE A 17 17.13 -0.82 -1.16
CA ILE A 17 16.44 -0.34 0.04
C ILE A 17 15.54 -1.43 0.62
N LEU A 18 14.84 -2.18 -0.22
CA LEU A 18 13.88 -3.21 0.20
C LEU A 18 14.45 -4.63 0.15
N LEU A 19 15.74 -4.80 -0.13
CA LEU A 19 16.37 -6.11 -0.34
C LEU A 19 16.09 -7.08 0.83
N ARG A 20 16.18 -6.60 2.06
CA ARG A 20 15.89 -7.40 3.26
C ARG A 20 14.47 -7.97 3.22
N TRP A 21 13.49 -7.19 2.83
CA TRP A 21 12.09 -7.57 2.80
C TRP A 21 11.77 -8.49 1.63
N ILE A 22 12.42 -8.26 0.49
CA ILE A 22 12.36 -9.13 -0.69
C ILE A 22 12.92 -10.52 -0.34
N LEU A 23 14.09 -10.57 0.26
CA LEU A 23 14.71 -11.82 0.68
C LEU A 23 13.91 -12.53 1.77
N ASN A 24 13.33 -11.80 2.72
CA ASN A 24 12.44 -12.39 3.72
C ASN A 24 11.20 -13.03 3.08
N GLY A 25 10.59 -12.36 2.10
CA GLY A 25 9.46 -12.91 1.34
C GLY A 25 9.85 -14.16 0.55
N TRP A 26 11.01 -14.13 -0.10
CA TRP A 26 11.55 -15.28 -0.84
C TRP A 26 11.82 -16.47 0.07
N ALA A 27 12.55 -16.27 1.15
CA ALA A 27 12.91 -17.33 2.08
C ALA A 27 11.71 -18.01 2.74
N ARG A 28 10.59 -17.26 2.90
CA ARG A 28 9.33 -17.78 3.45
C ARG A 28 8.36 -18.31 2.40
N GLY A 29 8.75 -18.36 1.11
CA GLY A 29 7.85 -18.78 0.01
C GLY A 29 6.61 -17.92 -0.13
N GLN A 30 6.68 -16.61 0.19
CA GLN A 30 5.54 -15.72 0.21
C GLN A 30 5.21 -15.14 -1.17
N VAL A 31 3.93 -14.86 -1.40
CA VAL A 31 3.39 -14.36 -2.68
C VAL A 31 3.52 -12.84 -2.87
N ALA A 32 4.30 -12.14 -2.03
CA ALA A 32 4.36 -10.68 -2.05
C ALA A 32 4.86 -10.10 -3.39
N LEU A 33 5.85 -10.74 -4.03
CA LEU A 33 6.32 -10.34 -5.36
C LEU A 33 5.26 -10.57 -6.44
N LEU A 34 4.50 -11.68 -6.36
CA LEU A 34 3.38 -11.93 -7.26
C LEU A 34 2.29 -10.87 -7.08
N LEU A 35 1.96 -10.53 -5.83
CA LEU A 35 1.00 -9.45 -5.54
C LEU A 35 1.47 -8.12 -6.11
N LEU A 36 2.75 -7.77 -5.94
CA LEU A 36 3.33 -6.56 -6.52
C LEU A 36 3.19 -6.56 -8.04
N ALA A 37 3.54 -7.67 -8.71
CA ALA A 37 3.44 -7.80 -10.15
C ALA A 37 1.98 -7.64 -10.64
N LEU A 38 1.03 -8.29 -9.98
CA LEU A 38 -0.40 -8.18 -10.31
C LEU A 38 -0.92 -6.75 -10.11
N VAL A 39 -0.57 -6.12 -9.00
CA VAL A 39 -0.94 -4.73 -8.73
C VAL A 39 -0.33 -3.79 -9.77
N CYS A 40 0.97 -3.87 -10.04
CA CYS A 40 1.62 -3.04 -11.05
C CYS A 40 1.02 -3.24 -12.44
N GLN A 41 0.69 -4.48 -12.81
CA GLN A 41 0.03 -4.78 -14.08
C GLN A 41 -1.37 -4.17 -14.15
N GLY A 42 -2.14 -4.25 -13.05
CA GLY A 42 -3.45 -3.58 -12.94
C GLY A 42 -3.34 -2.06 -13.11
N LEU A 43 -2.38 -1.43 -12.43
CA LEU A 43 -2.12 0.01 -12.55
C LEU A 43 -1.66 0.41 -13.97
N LEU A 44 -0.87 -0.44 -14.63
CA LEU A 44 -0.45 -0.23 -16.02
C LEU A 44 -1.65 -0.31 -16.99
N PHE A 45 -2.55 -1.27 -16.82
CA PHE A 45 -3.78 -1.34 -17.60
C PHE A 45 -4.68 -0.13 -17.37
N ASP A 46 -4.81 0.35 -16.12
CA ASP A 46 -5.53 1.58 -15.83
C ASP A 46 -4.93 2.78 -16.56
N ARG A 47 -3.61 2.93 -16.51
CA ARG A 47 -2.90 4.00 -17.22
C ARG A 47 -3.18 3.98 -18.72
N ASN A 48 -3.25 2.78 -19.32
CA ASN A 48 -3.52 2.58 -20.75
C ASN A 48 -5.02 2.65 -21.10
N GLY A 49 -5.89 3.06 -20.17
CA GLY A 49 -7.33 3.17 -20.40
C GLY A 49 -8.11 1.86 -20.42
N ARG A 50 -7.46 0.74 -20.08
CA ARG A 50 -8.05 -0.60 -20.08
C ARG A 50 -8.64 -0.93 -18.71
N GLY A 51 -9.70 -0.22 -18.29
CA GLY A 51 -10.30 -0.32 -16.97
C GLY A 51 -10.75 -1.73 -16.57
N ALA A 52 -11.35 -2.49 -17.50
CA ALA A 52 -11.79 -3.87 -17.25
C ALA A 52 -10.61 -4.81 -16.92
N LEU A 53 -9.49 -4.71 -17.65
CA LEU A 53 -8.28 -5.48 -17.34
C LEU A 53 -7.66 -5.04 -16.01
N ALA A 54 -7.63 -3.74 -15.73
CA ALA A 54 -7.18 -3.24 -14.44
C ALA A 54 -8.02 -3.83 -13.30
N ALA A 55 -9.35 -3.82 -13.44
CA ALA A 55 -10.28 -4.42 -12.48
C ALA A 55 -10.02 -5.93 -12.27
N LEU A 56 -9.79 -6.67 -13.35
CA LEU A 56 -9.47 -8.10 -13.30
C LEU A 56 -8.19 -8.37 -12.49
N PHE A 57 -7.10 -7.64 -12.78
CA PHE A 57 -5.82 -7.85 -12.10
C PHE A 57 -5.88 -7.46 -10.61
N ILE A 58 -6.62 -6.40 -10.26
CA ILE A 58 -6.89 -6.03 -8.87
C ILE A 58 -7.73 -7.11 -8.18
N ALA A 59 -8.73 -7.67 -8.86
CA ALA A 59 -9.56 -8.74 -8.33
C ALA A 59 -8.75 -10.04 -8.11
N ILE A 60 -7.85 -10.40 -9.02
CA ILE A 60 -6.95 -11.56 -8.85
C ILE A 60 -6.04 -11.34 -7.64
N ALA A 61 -5.41 -10.16 -7.51
CA ALA A 61 -4.61 -9.83 -6.35
C ALA A 61 -5.43 -9.91 -5.05
N GLY A 62 -6.67 -9.39 -5.07
CA GLY A 62 -7.64 -9.47 -3.98
C GLY A 62 -8.12 -10.88 -3.66
N GLY A 63 -8.11 -11.80 -4.63
CA GLY A 63 -8.39 -13.22 -4.43
C GLY A 63 -7.26 -13.97 -3.72
N ILE A 64 -6.00 -13.55 -3.95
CA ILE A 64 -4.83 -14.11 -3.26
C ILE A 64 -4.74 -13.56 -1.82
N LYS A 65 -4.97 -12.26 -1.66
CA LYS A 65 -5.01 -11.56 -0.35
C LYS A 65 -6.07 -10.45 -0.45
N ILE A 66 -6.89 -10.29 0.56
CA ILE A 66 -8.04 -9.39 0.49
C ILE A 66 -7.67 -7.89 0.41
N PHE A 67 -6.55 -7.49 1.01
CA PHE A 67 -6.19 -6.07 1.13
C PHE A 67 -5.96 -5.35 -0.23
N PRO A 68 -5.52 -5.98 -1.34
CA PRO A 68 -5.44 -5.32 -2.64
C PRO A 68 -6.79 -4.81 -3.18
N LEU A 69 -7.93 -5.32 -2.68
CA LEU A 69 -9.25 -4.77 -3.04
C LEU A 69 -9.40 -3.30 -2.66
N TYR A 70 -8.61 -2.81 -1.70
CA TYR A 70 -8.54 -1.37 -1.37
C TYR A 70 -8.20 -0.52 -2.60
N LEU A 71 -7.50 -1.08 -3.59
CA LEU A 71 -7.19 -0.41 -4.85
C LEU A 71 -8.42 -0.11 -5.72
N ALA A 72 -9.59 -0.70 -5.43
CA ALA A 72 -10.85 -0.30 -6.05
C ALA A 72 -11.17 1.19 -5.81
N LEU A 73 -10.63 1.82 -4.75
CA LEU A 73 -10.70 3.27 -4.52
C LEU A 73 -10.15 4.09 -5.69
N LEU A 74 -9.25 3.53 -6.50
CA LEU A 74 -8.79 4.11 -7.76
C LEU A 74 -9.97 4.45 -8.69
N PHE A 75 -10.88 3.50 -8.86
CA PHE A 75 -12.05 3.66 -9.74
C PHE A 75 -13.12 4.51 -9.09
N ILE A 76 -13.35 4.35 -7.78
CA ILE A 76 -14.31 5.16 -7.01
C ILE A 76 -13.90 6.64 -7.06
N ALA A 77 -12.63 6.96 -6.83
CA ALA A 77 -12.12 8.34 -6.88
C ALA A 77 -12.28 8.97 -8.27
N ARG A 78 -12.27 8.16 -9.33
CA ARG A 78 -12.50 8.59 -10.72
C ARG A 78 -13.95 8.57 -11.13
N ARG A 79 -14.86 8.14 -10.26
CA ARG A 79 -16.28 7.91 -10.57
C ARG A 79 -16.49 6.93 -11.73
N ASP A 80 -15.59 5.96 -11.88
CA ASP A 80 -15.68 4.88 -12.85
C ASP A 80 -16.45 3.71 -12.23
N ALA A 81 -17.78 3.82 -12.26
CA ALA A 81 -18.67 2.82 -11.70
C ALA A 81 -18.52 1.45 -12.37
N THR A 82 -18.27 1.43 -13.69
CA THR A 82 -18.09 0.19 -14.44
C THR A 82 -16.90 -0.61 -13.93
N SER A 83 -15.72 0.00 -13.87
CA SER A 83 -14.52 -0.68 -13.37
C SER A 83 -14.65 -1.06 -11.89
N THR A 84 -15.30 -0.22 -11.06
CA THR A 84 -15.58 -0.54 -9.67
C THR A 84 -16.43 -1.81 -9.54
N PHE A 85 -17.51 -1.89 -10.32
CA PHE A 85 -18.41 -3.04 -10.30
C PHE A 85 -17.72 -4.31 -10.84
N LEU A 86 -16.88 -4.17 -11.87
CA LEU A 86 -16.10 -5.29 -12.42
C LEU A 86 -15.11 -5.85 -11.38
N VAL A 87 -14.50 -5.05 -10.52
CA VAL A 87 -13.66 -5.59 -9.42
C VAL A 87 -14.50 -6.52 -8.54
N ALA A 88 -15.69 -6.08 -8.13
CA ALA A 88 -16.56 -6.88 -7.29
C ALA A 88 -17.00 -8.17 -7.97
N ILE A 89 -17.42 -8.09 -9.25
CA ILE A 89 -17.82 -9.27 -10.04
C ILE A 89 -16.65 -10.25 -10.18
N PHE A 90 -15.49 -9.81 -10.66
CA PHE A 90 -14.36 -10.70 -10.89
C PHE A 90 -13.88 -11.32 -9.58
N TRP A 91 -13.82 -10.54 -8.49
CA TRP A 91 -13.43 -11.07 -7.19
C TRP A 91 -14.42 -12.13 -6.71
N THR A 92 -15.74 -11.88 -6.80
CA THR A 92 -16.78 -12.85 -6.43
C THR A 92 -16.67 -14.13 -7.26
N LEU A 93 -16.50 -14.00 -8.59
CA LEU A 93 -16.34 -15.17 -9.47
C LEU A 93 -15.09 -15.98 -9.09
N LEU A 94 -13.97 -15.32 -8.76
CA LEU A 94 -12.76 -16.01 -8.31
C LEU A 94 -12.96 -16.75 -6.98
N GLN A 95 -13.78 -16.20 -6.05
CA GLN A 95 -14.12 -16.90 -4.80
C GLN A 95 -15.04 -18.10 -5.04
N LEU A 96 -15.79 -18.13 -6.14
CA LEU A 96 -16.64 -19.25 -6.50
C LEU A 96 -15.90 -20.39 -7.23
N VAL A 97 -14.68 -20.14 -7.74
CA VAL A 97 -13.89 -21.19 -8.43
C VAL A 97 -13.71 -22.45 -7.58
N PRO A 98 -13.37 -22.40 -6.28
CA PRO A 98 -13.31 -23.59 -5.43
C PRO A 98 -14.65 -24.30 -5.30
N ALA A 99 -15.77 -23.58 -5.41
CA ALA A 99 -17.11 -24.16 -5.30
C ALA A 99 -17.44 -25.16 -6.42
N ILE A 100 -16.74 -25.09 -7.57
CA ILE A 100 -16.90 -26.05 -8.66
C ILE A 100 -16.39 -27.45 -8.25
N GLN A 101 -15.46 -27.50 -7.31
CA GLN A 101 -14.81 -28.75 -6.87
C GLN A 101 -15.29 -29.27 -5.52
N ILE A 102 -16.14 -28.53 -4.82
CA ILE A 102 -16.55 -28.79 -3.45
C ILE A 102 -18.07 -28.94 -3.37
N ALA A 103 -18.57 -29.93 -2.62
CA ALA A 103 -20.01 -30.09 -2.40
C ALA A 103 -20.63 -28.83 -1.76
N PRO A 104 -21.88 -28.45 -2.09
CA PRO A 104 -22.53 -27.24 -1.59
C PRO A 104 -22.51 -27.08 -0.07
N ALA A 105 -22.66 -28.17 0.69
CA ALA A 105 -22.58 -28.17 2.14
C ALA A 105 -21.18 -27.79 2.63
N GLN A 106 -20.13 -28.34 2.04
CA GLN A 106 -18.73 -28.02 2.37
C GLN A 106 -18.37 -26.59 1.96
N LEU A 107 -18.97 -26.07 0.88
CA LEU A 107 -18.80 -24.66 0.50
C LEU A 107 -19.38 -23.72 1.55
N TRP A 108 -20.55 -24.05 2.10
CA TRP A 108 -21.17 -23.26 3.16
C TRP A 108 -20.32 -23.26 4.43
N ASP A 109 -19.79 -24.41 4.83
CA ASP A 109 -18.87 -24.52 5.97
C ASP A 109 -17.57 -23.74 5.72
N MET A 110 -17.04 -23.78 4.50
CA MET A 110 -15.86 -23.00 4.09
C MET A 110 -16.13 -21.49 4.13
N ILE A 111 -17.31 -21.03 3.72
CA ILE A 111 -17.70 -19.62 3.80
C ILE A 111 -17.84 -19.19 5.26
N GLN A 112 -18.53 -19.98 6.09
CA GLN A 112 -18.70 -19.68 7.51
C GLN A 112 -17.38 -19.74 8.28
N GLN A 113 -16.59 -20.78 8.12
CA GLN A 113 -15.32 -20.95 8.82
C GLN A 113 -14.19 -20.15 8.20
N GLY A 114 -14.13 -20.05 6.87
CA GLY A 114 -13.10 -19.34 6.15
C GLY A 114 -13.30 -17.82 6.14
N LEU A 115 -14.47 -17.35 5.74
CA LEU A 115 -14.69 -15.89 5.61
C LEU A 115 -15.01 -15.24 6.97
N LEU A 116 -15.93 -15.81 7.73
CA LEU A 116 -16.36 -15.25 9.02
C LEU A 116 -15.44 -15.68 10.16
N GLY A 117 -15.03 -16.94 10.21
CA GLY A 117 -14.13 -17.47 11.23
C GLY A 117 -12.70 -16.94 11.09
N THR A 118 -12.16 -16.88 9.85
CA THR A 118 -10.82 -16.34 9.61
C THR A 118 -10.78 -14.83 9.80
N VAL A 119 -11.82 -14.10 9.40
CA VAL A 119 -11.93 -12.67 9.69
C VAL A 119 -12.01 -12.44 11.21
N ALA A 120 -12.82 -13.20 11.94
CA ALA A 120 -12.92 -13.08 13.39
C ALA A 120 -11.61 -13.50 14.12
N GLN A 121 -10.94 -14.58 13.68
CA GLN A 121 -9.65 -15.01 14.23
C GLN A 121 -8.52 -14.05 13.86
N GLN A 122 -8.46 -13.56 12.62
CA GLN A 122 -7.45 -12.58 12.19
C GLN A 122 -7.66 -11.23 12.87
N LEU A 123 -8.89 -10.83 13.12
CA LEU A 123 -9.20 -9.63 13.90
C LEU A 123 -8.93 -9.81 15.41
N GLY A 124 -8.84 -11.03 15.94
CA GLY A 124 -8.56 -11.31 17.33
C GLY A 124 -7.10 -11.63 17.62
N ALA A 125 -6.69 -12.87 17.35
CA ALA A 125 -5.38 -13.39 17.77
C ALA A 125 -4.20 -12.91 16.93
N GLN A 126 -4.34 -12.81 15.59
CA GLN A 126 -3.24 -12.42 14.71
C GLN A 126 -2.94 -10.93 14.74
N GLN A 127 -3.88 -10.08 15.16
CA GLN A 127 -3.61 -8.64 15.31
C GLN A 127 -2.60 -8.35 16.43
N LEU A 128 -2.53 -9.23 17.44
CA LEU A 128 -1.60 -9.09 18.56
C LEU A 128 -0.30 -9.88 18.37
N ASP A 129 -0.14 -10.56 17.24
CA ASP A 129 1.07 -11.27 16.91
C ASP A 129 2.24 -10.26 16.76
N TRP A 130 3.38 -10.60 17.33
CA TRP A 130 4.60 -9.79 17.29
C TRP A 130 5.14 -9.56 15.87
N ASP A 131 4.85 -10.49 14.95
CA ASP A 131 5.21 -10.33 13.54
C ASP A 131 4.24 -9.42 12.76
N ASN A 132 3.11 -9.03 13.35
CA ASN A 132 2.17 -8.10 12.72
C ASN A 132 2.69 -6.67 12.79
N ARG A 133 3.03 -6.10 11.63
CA ARG A 133 3.55 -4.73 11.45
C ARG A 133 2.46 -3.70 11.09
N ALA A 134 1.20 -3.99 11.36
CA ALA A 134 0.12 -3.02 11.15
C ALA A 134 0.26 -1.85 12.12
N VAL A 135 0.12 -0.61 11.61
CA VAL A 135 0.31 0.63 12.38
C VAL A 135 -0.55 0.65 13.65
N VAL A 136 -1.83 0.29 13.52
CA VAL A 136 -2.77 0.30 14.66
C VAL A 136 -2.43 -0.80 15.66
N ALA A 137 -2.08 -2.00 15.20
CA ALA A 137 -1.68 -3.10 16.07
C ALA A 137 -0.44 -2.72 16.91
N SER A 138 0.54 -2.07 16.30
CA SER A 138 1.75 -1.61 16.98
C SER A 138 1.45 -0.54 18.03
N LEU A 139 0.59 0.43 17.70
CA LEU A 139 0.16 1.44 18.67
C LEU A 139 -0.53 0.80 19.88
N PHE A 140 -1.42 -0.17 19.66
CA PHE A 140 -2.10 -0.86 20.76
C PHE A 140 -1.12 -1.66 21.63
N ARG A 141 -0.13 -2.34 21.05
CA ARG A 141 0.93 -3.02 21.82
C ARG A 141 1.74 -2.02 22.66
N MET A 142 2.12 -0.89 22.08
CA MET A 142 2.86 0.17 22.77
C MET A 142 2.14 0.70 24.00
N PHE A 143 0.82 0.80 23.96
CA PHE A 143 0.00 1.26 25.08
C PHE A 143 -0.53 0.13 25.98
N GLY A 144 -0.08 -1.12 25.79
CA GLY A 144 -0.51 -2.28 26.59
C GLY A 144 -2.01 -2.60 26.47
N ALA A 145 -2.65 -2.09 25.42
CA ALA A 145 -4.09 -2.27 25.22
C ALA A 145 -4.37 -3.56 24.41
N HIS A 146 -4.74 -4.64 25.10
CA HIS A 146 -4.96 -5.96 24.49
C HIS A 146 -6.44 -6.28 24.22
N ARG A 147 -7.30 -5.28 24.03
CA ARG A 147 -8.73 -5.49 23.81
C ARG A 147 -9.06 -5.56 22.33
N GLY A 148 -9.32 -6.78 21.81
CA GLY A 148 -9.62 -7.04 20.39
C GLY A 148 -10.68 -6.12 19.76
N PRO A 149 -11.84 -5.85 20.38
CA PRO A 149 -12.86 -4.96 19.81
C PRO A 149 -12.36 -3.51 19.61
N LEU A 150 -11.55 -2.99 20.54
CA LEU A 150 -10.97 -1.63 20.42
C LEU A 150 -9.93 -1.58 19.32
N LEU A 151 -9.13 -2.62 19.16
CA LEU A 151 -8.16 -2.74 18.08
C LEU A 151 -8.83 -2.75 16.71
N THR A 152 -9.93 -3.51 16.57
CA THR A 152 -10.74 -3.55 15.36
C THR A 152 -11.32 -2.16 15.05
N LEU A 153 -11.92 -1.50 16.04
CA LEU A 153 -12.45 -0.15 15.89
C LEU A 153 -11.35 0.84 15.48
N GLY A 154 -10.19 0.78 16.14
CA GLY A 154 -9.03 1.62 15.81
C GLY A 154 -8.57 1.40 14.37
N THR A 155 -8.51 0.16 13.90
CA THR A 155 -8.14 -0.17 12.52
C THR A 155 -9.15 0.38 11.52
N VAL A 156 -10.45 0.23 11.79
CA VAL A 156 -11.51 0.78 10.92
C VAL A 156 -11.45 2.31 10.86
N LEU A 157 -11.30 2.97 12.02
CA LEU A 157 -11.17 4.44 12.06
C LEU A 157 -9.92 4.93 11.34
N TRP A 158 -8.81 4.23 11.47
CA TRP A 158 -7.56 4.55 10.77
C TRP A 158 -7.70 4.36 9.27
N ALA A 159 -8.29 3.25 8.81
CA ALA A 159 -8.55 3.00 7.40
C ALA A 159 -9.50 4.05 6.81
N ALA A 160 -10.56 4.41 7.55
CA ALA A 160 -11.47 5.48 7.15
C ALA A 160 -10.75 6.82 7.05
N PHE A 161 -9.89 7.17 8.00
CA PHE A 161 -9.08 8.38 7.98
C PHE A 161 -8.17 8.45 6.75
N CYS A 162 -7.38 7.40 6.47
CA CYS A 162 -6.52 7.32 5.29
C CYS A 162 -7.33 7.44 4.00
N THR A 163 -8.48 6.76 3.92
CA THR A 163 -9.39 6.80 2.77
C THR A 163 -9.96 8.20 2.55
N LEU A 164 -10.47 8.84 3.61
CA LEU A 164 -11.05 10.19 3.52
C LEU A 164 -10.01 11.22 3.08
N LEU A 165 -8.78 11.16 3.60
CA LEU A 165 -7.71 12.05 3.17
C LEU A 165 -7.32 11.79 1.72
N PHE A 166 -7.21 10.53 1.30
CA PHE A 166 -6.95 10.16 -0.08
C PHE A 166 -8.03 10.68 -1.03
N MET A 167 -9.32 10.50 -0.68
CA MET A 167 -10.45 10.94 -1.50
C MET A 167 -10.58 12.47 -1.63
N ARG A 168 -9.95 13.25 -0.74
CA ARG A 168 -9.87 14.72 -0.85
C ARG A 168 -8.90 15.20 -1.92
N LEU A 169 -8.01 14.34 -2.39
CA LEU A 169 -7.06 14.67 -3.44
C LEU A 169 -7.75 14.58 -4.80
N LYS A 170 -7.52 15.60 -5.64
CA LYS A 170 -7.96 15.54 -7.03
C LYS A 170 -7.19 14.45 -7.76
N VAL A 171 -7.89 13.64 -8.55
CA VAL A 171 -7.25 12.60 -9.37
C VAL A 171 -6.44 13.24 -10.48
N PRO A 172 -5.11 13.01 -10.55
CA PRO A 172 -4.28 13.57 -11.60
C PRO A 172 -4.58 12.92 -12.96
N ARG A 173 -4.16 13.59 -14.05
CA ARG A 173 -4.26 13.05 -15.40
C ARG A 173 -3.44 11.74 -15.51
N ARG A 174 -3.87 10.82 -16.38
CA ARG A 174 -3.26 9.48 -16.50
C ARG A 174 -1.79 9.50 -16.92
N ASP A 175 -1.41 10.47 -17.70
CA ASP A 175 -0.07 10.67 -18.28
C ASP A 175 0.83 11.57 -17.43
N SER A 176 0.31 12.17 -16.37
CA SER A 176 1.07 13.10 -15.53
C SER A 176 1.98 12.37 -14.52
N PRO A 177 3.16 12.94 -14.21
CA PRO A 177 4.06 12.39 -13.17
C PRO A 177 3.40 12.29 -11.79
N GLU A 178 2.51 13.24 -11.46
CA GLU A 178 1.75 13.29 -10.21
C GLU A 178 0.84 12.07 -10.06
N ARG A 179 0.44 11.46 -11.18
CA ARG A 179 -0.37 10.23 -11.18
C ARG A 179 0.34 9.09 -10.46
N ASN A 180 1.63 8.92 -10.70
CA ASN A 180 2.41 7.86 -10.04
C ASN A 180 2.54 8.12 -8.53
N LEU A 181 2.69 9.38 -8.09
CA LEU A 181 2.68 9.73 -6.67
C LEU A 181 1.31 9.47 -6.02
N TRP A 182 0.23 9.79 -6.74
CA TRP A 182 -1.13 9.54 -6.27
C TRP A 182 -1.41 8.04 -6.12
N LEU A 183 -0.97 7.22 -7.07
CA LEU A 183 -1.04 5.76 -7.00
C LEU A 183 -0.13 5.20 -5.89
N ALA A 184 1.04 5.79 -5.70
CA ALA A 184 1.94 5.45 -4.60
C ALA A 184 1.29 5.70 -3.24
N LEU A 185 0.63 6.86 -3.07
CA LEU A 185 -0.13 7.17 -1.86
C LEU A 185 -1.27 6.18 -1.63
N LEU A 186 -2.01 5.80 -2.67
CA LEU A 186 -3.07 4.79 -2.59
C LEU A 186 -2.52 3.44 -2.10
N LEU A 187 -1.37 3.01 -2.64
CA LEU A 187 -0.74 1.76 -2.26
C LEU A 187 -0.24 1.77 -0.81
N VAL A 188 0.38 2.87 -0.37
CA VAL A 188 0.79 3.02 1.04
C VAL A 188 -0.43 3.07 1.95
N SER A 189 -1.51 3.78 1.55
CA SER A 189 -2.78 3.82 2.30
C SER A 189 -3.40 2.43 2.43
N MET A 190 -3.36 1.62 1.38
CA MET A 190 -3.79 0.22 1.40
C MET A 190 -3.04 -0.57 2.47
N LEU A 191 -1.71 -0.48 2.49
CA LEU A 191 -0.91 -1.17 3.50
C LEU A 191 -1.20 -0.64 4.91
N MET A 192 -1.26 0.68 5.10
CA MET A 192 -1.55 1.29 6.40
C MET A 192 -2.94 0.95 6.94
N SER A 193 -3.90 0.68 6.05
CA SER A 193 -5.28 0.33 6.41
C SER A 193 -5.47 -1.17 6.69
N CYS A 194 -4.46 -1.99 6.43
CA CYS A 194 -4.54 -3.42 6.65
C CYS A 194 -4.43 -3.73 8.15
N PRO A 195 -5.33 -4.56 8.72
CA PRO A 195 -5.28 -4.94 10.13
C PRO A 195 -4.10 -5.85 10.48
N VAL A 196 -3.60 -6.58 9.48
CA VAL A 196 -2.47 -7.51 9.63
C VAL A 196 -1.50 -7.30 8.49
N ILE A 197 -0.29 -6.84 8.82
CA ILE A 197 0.81 -6.66 7.88
C ILE A 197 2.01 -7.50 8.31
N TRP A 198 2.37 -8.45 7.48
CA TRP A 198 3.59 -9.21 7.65
C TRP A 198 4.79 -8.49 7.00
N PRO A 199 6.00 -8.64 7.52
CA PRO A 199 7.19 -7.96 7.01
C PRO A 199 7.42 -8.10 5.51
N HIS A 200 7.11 -9.25 4.91
CA HIS A 200 7.27 -9.47 3.48
C HIS A 200 6.35 -8.62 2.59
N TYR A 201 5.26 -8.04 3.11
CA TYR A 201 4.42 -7.11 2.33
C TYR A 201 5.09 -5.76 2.10
N PHE A 202 6.16 -5.43 2.82
CA PHE A 202 6.95 -4.22 2.54
C PHE A 202 7.59 -4.23 1.15
N THR A 203 7.69 -5.38 0.51
CA THR A 203 8.05 -5.49 -0.92
C THR A 203 7.13 -4.65 -1.81
N LEU A 204 5.87 -4.45 -1.43
CA LEU A 204 4.93 -3.59 -2.15
C LEU A 204 5.33 -2.12 -2.13
N LEU A 205 6.17 -1.68 -1.19
CA LEU A 205 6.73 -0.33 -1.14
C LEU A 205 7.72 -0.05 -2.28
N LEU A 206 8.12 -1.06 -3.04
CA LEU A 206 8.99 -0.88 -4.20
C LEU A 206 8.40 0.16 -5.17
N PHE A 207 7.09 0.06 -5.47
CA PHE A 207 6.43 1.03 -6.35
C PHE A 207 6.40 2.46 -5.74
N PRO A 208 5.94 2.70 -4.49
CA PRO A 208 5.95 4.03 -3.88
C PRO A 208 7.33 4.69 -3.83
N ILE A 209 8.36 3.94 -3.46
CA ILE A 209 9.73 4.47 -3.40
C ILE A 209 10.23 4.82 -4.80
N THR A 210 10.03 3.92 -5.78
CA THR A 210 10.40 4.17 -7.18
C THR A 210 9.67 5.39 -7.74
N ALA A 211 8.35 5.51 -7.51
CA ALA A 211 7.55 6.64 -7.97
C ALA A 211 8.06 7.98 -7.38
N SER A 212 8.41 7.98 -6.09
CA SER A 212 8.95 9.16 -5.40
C SER A 212 10.30 9.58 -5.99
N LEU A 213 11.23 8.64 -6.16
CA LEU A 213 12.55 8.90 -6.73
C LEU A 213 12.45 9.32 -8.19
N ALA A 214 11.58 8.70 -8.98
CA ALA A 214 11.34 9.07 -10.37
C ALA A 214 10.80 10.51 -10.48
N PHE A 215 9.87 10.90 -9.62
CA PHE A 215 9.36 12.27 -9.59
C PHE A 215 10.46 13.28 -9.23
N VAL A 216 11.27 12.97 -8.22
CA VAL A 216 12.40 13.82 -7.80
C VAL A 216 13.41 14.04 -8.93
N SER A 217 13.69 13.00 -9.71
CA SER A 217 14.70 13.05 -10.79
C SER A 217 14.21 13.71 -12.09
N GLN A 218 12.91 13.59 -12.40
CA GLN A 218 12.36 14.03 -13.70
C GLN A 218 11.85 15.47 -13.69
N SER A 219 11.42 15.99 -12.53
CA SER A 219 10.79 17.30 -12.51
C SER A 219 11.82 18.42 -12.49
N SER A 220 12.02 19.07 -13.64
CA SER A 220 12.84 20.27 -13.79
C SER A 220 12.07 21.57 -13.57
N THR A 221 10.76 21.50 -13.38
CA THR A 221 9.90 22.69 -13.23
C THR A 221 10.12 23.36 -11.87
N THR A 222 10.28 24.67 -11.89
CA THR A 222 10.45 25.52 -10.68
C THR A 222 9.32 25.34 -9.69
N GLY A 223 8.08 25.12 -10.17
CA GLY A 223 6.88 24.90 -9.37
C GLY A 223 6.81 23.57 -8.59
N ALA A 224 7.73 22.63 -8.81
CA ALA A 224 7.75 21.35 -8.08
C ALA A 224 8.85 21.26 -7.01
N ALA A 225 9.57 22.35 -6.75
CA ALA A 225 10.74 22.34 -5.85
C ALA A 225 10.39 21.93 -4.42
N GLY A 226 9.29 22.45 -3.89
CA GLY A 226 8.77 22.10 -2.57
C GLY A 226 8.41 20.62 -2.46
N ALA A 227 7.62 20.13 -3.41
CA ALA A 227 7.22 18.71 -3.46
C ALA A 227 8.43 17.78 -3.57
N ARG A 228 9.43 18.12 -4.40
CA ARG A 228 10.68 17.34 -4.52
C ARG A 228 11.45 17.26 -3.22
N LYS A 229 11.61 18.38 -2.51
CA LYS A 229 12.30 18.40 -1.21
C LYS A 229 11.58 17.53 -0.19
N ILE A 230 10.25 17.64 -0.11
CA ILE A 230 9.43 16.82 0.80
C ILE A 230 9.61 15.34 0.48
N LEU A 231 9.51 14.95 -0.80
CA LEU A 231 9.66 13.56 -1.22
C LEU A 231 11.07 13.03 -1.00
N LEU A 232 12.11 13.80 -1.31
CA LEU A 232 13.49 13.37 -1.13
C LEU A 232 13.78 13.11 0.35
N VAL A 233 13.48 14.07 1.22
CA VAL A 233 13.73 13.95 2.66
C VAL A 233 12.87 12.86 3.27
N GLY A 234 11.57 12.83 2.94
CA GLY A 234 10.65 11.85 3.49
C GLY A 234 10.95 10.42 3.02
N THR A 235 11.26 10.22 1.74
CA THR A 235 11.62 8.89 1.22
C THR A 235 12.95 8.42 1.82
N ALA A 236 13.95 9.29 1.97
CA ALA A 236 15.22 8.94 2.60
C ALA A 236 15.02 8.57 4.08
N ALA A 237 14.29 9.38 4.84
CA ALA A 237 13.99 9.11 6.24
C ALA A 237 13.18 7.81 6.42
N ALA A 238 12.14 7.61 5.61
CA ALA A 238 11.36 6.38 5.63
C ALA A 238 12.22 5.15 5.29
N SER A 239 13.07 5.24 4.27
CA SER A 239 13.97 4.16 3.86
C SER A 239 14.98 3.80 4.95
N ALA A 240 15.52 4.80 5.64
CA ALA A 240 16.40 4.59 6.79
C ALA A 240 15.65 3.85 7.91
N LEU A 241 14.47 4.33 8.31
CA LEU A 241 13.68 3.74 9.39
C LEU A 241 13.16 2.33 9.07
N LEU A 242 12.85 2.04 7.80
CA LEU A 242 12.46 0.70 7.35
C LEU A 242 13.60 -0.33 7.51
N ASN A 243 14.86 0.12 7.59
CA ASN A 243 16.03 -0.75 7.64
C ASN A 243 16.84 -0.64 8.94
N ILE A 244 16.56 0.34 9.80
CA ILE A 244 17.24 0.48 11.09
C ILE A 244 16.78 -0.63 12.04
N ASN A 245 17.77 -1.29 12.66
CA ASN A 245 17.52 -2.06 13.87
C ASN A 245 17.72 -1.12 15.07
N ALA A 246 16.63 -0.54 15.55
CA ALA A 246 16.66 0.46 16.62
C ALA A 246 16.70 -0.12 18.03
N SER A 247 16.95 -1.42 18.20
CA SER A 247 16.97 -2.09 19.51
C SER A 247 17.95 -1.47 20.51
N TRP A 248 19.07 -0.95 20.01
CA TRP A 248 20.08 -0.28 20.84
C TRP A 248 19.69 1.14 21.28
N LEU A 249 18.68 1.74 20.60
CA LEU A 249 18.20 3.11 20.89
C LEU A 249 17.11 3.15 21.95
N LEU A 250 16.31 2.10 22.07
CA LEU A 250 15.05 2.13 22.79
C LEU A 250 15.03 1.27 24.06
N ASP A 251 16.16 0.60 24.39
CA ASP A 251 16.26 -0.33 25.53
C ASP A 251 15.09 -1.34 25.58
N THR A 252 14.63 -1.73 24.39
CA THR A 252 13.51 -2.65 24.17
C THR A 252 14.03 -3.92 23.50
N SER A 253 13.18 -4.93 23.41
CA SER A 253 13.56 -6.11 22.63
C SER A 253 13.88 -5.72 21.17
N PRO A 254 14.86 -6.39 20.53
CA PRO A 254 15.20 -6.07 19.13
C PRO A 254 13.99 -6.10 18.17
N GLY A 255 12.97 -6.91 18.48
CA GLY A 255 11.73 -7.01 17.72
C GLY A 255 10.87 -5.75 17.81
N ASP A 256 10.68 -5.23 19.03
CA ASP A 256 9.81 -4.08 19.29
C ASP A 256 10.37 -2.79 18.69
N ALA A 257 11.66 -2.55 18.90
CA ALA A 257 12.31 -1.37 18.40
C ALA A 257 12.30 -1.27 16.86
N MET A 258 12.50 -2.42 16.19
CA MET A 258 12.45 -2.50 14.73
C MET A 258 11.01 -2.27 14.22
N GLU A 259 10.01 -2.75 14.96
CA GLU A 259 8.62 -2.56 14.64
C GLU A 259 8.23 -1.07 14.67
N TYR A 260 8.55 -0.38 15.74
CA TYR A 260 8.22 1.05 15.89
C TYR A 260 8.92 1.89 14.82
N ALA A 261 10.22 1.66 14.57
CA ALA A 261 10.94 2.34 13.51
C ALA A 261 10.29 2.13 12.13
N THR A 262 9.89 0.90 11.82
CA THR A 262 9.23 0.56 10.56
C THR A 262 7.90 1.31 10.42
N ASN A 263 7.08 1.36 11.46
CA ASN A 263 5.79 2.03 11.41
C ASN A 263 5.93 3.56 11.31
N VAL A 264 6.90 4.14 12.00
CA VAL A 264 7.24 5.56 11.83
C VAL A 264 7.69 5.83 10.38
N GLY A 265 8.51 4.94 9.80
CA GLY A 265 8.89 5.01 8.39
C GLY A 265 7.69 5.00 7.43
N PHE A 266 6.70 4.15 7.69
CA PHE A 266 5.45 4.13 6.92
C PHE A 266 4.69 5.45 6.99
N VAL A 267 4.48 5.97 8.20
CA VAL A 267 3.77 7.24 8.42
C VAL A 267 4.50 8.39 7.73
N ILE A 268 5.83 8.42 7.80
CA ILE A 268 6.65 9.43 7.13
C ILE A 268 6.50 9.33 5.61
N LEU A 269 6.59 8.14 5.04
CA LEU A 269 6.43 7.95 3.59
C LEU A 269 5.04 8.39 3.12
N TRP A 270 4.00 7.96 3.83
CA TRP A 270 2.62 8.34 3.54
C TRP A 270 2.41 9.86 3.64
N GLY A 271 2.85 10.46 4.75
CA GLY A 271 2.76 11.90 4.98
C GLY A 271 3.50 12.71 3.93
N SER A 272 4.69 12.26 3.52
CA SER A 272 5.49 12.92 2.48
C SER A 272 4.82 12.89 1.12
N LEU A 273 4.24 11.75 0.72
CA LEU A 273 3.47 11.61 -0.52
C LEU A 273 2.23 12.53 -0.49
N TYR A 274 1.50 12.54 0.62
CA TYR A 274 0.31 13.37 0.78
C TYR A 274 0.63 14.87 0.72
N LEU A 275 1.65 15.32 1.47
CA LEU A 275 2.08 16.72 1.49
C LEU A 275 2.65 17.18 0.15
N ALA A 276 3.39 16.33 -0.56
CA ALA A 276 3.89 16.62 -1.90
C ALA A 276 2.73 16.85 -2.88
N LEU A 277 1.71 15.99 -2.86
CA LEU A 277 0.52 16.15 -3.71
C LEU A 277 -0.29 17.40 -3.36
N LEU A 278 -0.38 17.77 -2.09
CA LEU A 278 -1.01 19.03 -1.67
C LEU A 278 -0.22 20.26 -2.13
N SER A 279 1.11 20.21 -2.07
CA SER A 279 1.99 21.28 -2.54
C SER A 279 1.79 21.50 -4.04
N LEU A 280 1.81 20.45 -4.83
CA LEU A 280 1.57 20.50 -6.29
C LEU A 280 0.19 21.06 -6.64
N LYS A 281 -0.84 20.74 -5.85
CA LYS A 281 -2.18 21.29 -6.03
C LYS A 281 -2.22 22.80 -5.82
N ARG A 282 -1.53 23.32 -4.82
CA ARG A 282 -1.48 24.77 -4.52
C ARG A 282 -0.79 25.53 -5.64
N GLU A 283 0.34 25.03 -6.13
CA GLU A 283 1.11 25.66 -7.20
C GLU A 283 0.32 25.75 -8.52
N ASN A 284 -0.40 24.67 -8.88
CA ASN A 284 -1.25 24.66 -10.09
C ASN A 284 -2.52 25.51 -9.96
N SER A 285 -2.96 25.88 -8.75
CA SER A 285 -4.11 26.77 -8.56
C SER A 285 -3.78 28.26 -8.74
N PHE A 286 -2.50 28.60 -8.82
CA PHE A 286 -2.03 29.98 -9.07
C PHE A 286 -1.79 30.30 -10.56
N VAL A 287 -1.94 29.32 -11.46
CA VAL A 287 -1.95 29.58 -12.90
C VAL A 287 -3.41 29.89 -13.27
N PRO A 288 -3.79 31.16 -13.53
CA PRO A 288 -5.11 31.47 -14.04
C PRO A 288 -5.27 30.76 -15.38
N ASP A 289 -6.47 30.18 -15.58
CA ASP A 289 -6.87 29.64 -16.89
C ASP A 289 -6.80 30.79 -17.91
N LEU A 290 -5.68 30.88 -18.66
CA LEU A 290 -5.51 31.76 -19.82
C LEU A 290 -6.04 31.06 -21.06
#